data_73f7b1d52a57c27dabc9f5d94b532fb6
#
_entry.id   73f7b1d52a57c27dabc9f5d94b532fb6
#
_cell.length_a   1.000
_cell.length_b   1.000
_cell.length_c   1.000
_cell.angle_alpha   90.00
_cell.angle_beta   90.00
_cell.angle_gamma   90.00
#
_symmetry.space_group_name_H-M   'P 1'
#
loop_
_entity.id
_entity.type
_entity.pdbx_description
1 polymer ?
#
loop_
_entity_poly.entity_id
_entity_poly.type
_entity_poly.pdbx_seq_one_letter_code
_entity_poly.pdbx_strand_id
1 'polypeptide(L)'
;MKNQQKGKKRKAFLLITFFLLITSITSKTFKRVHFQDISIFGSELFSIDDIVTNSSLNLPTPLIFVKTKFTEKELKNNLSLKNVSVSRQIFPFGLKIRLKTRTPIAYGEKFLKGEKINGFFDQDGYFINEKYSDKKNIKKLSIRVFGWKEKFRETLSKILNFQKNNDVEF
;
A
#
# COMPACT_ATOMS: atom_id res chain seq x y z
N MET A 1 -16.69 -57.72 -10.46
CA MET A 1 -17.46 -56.82 -9.59
C MET A 1 -16.59 -56.03 -8.55
N LYS A 2 -15.47 -56.57 -8.00
CA LYS A 2 -14.60 -55.83 -7.01
C LYS A 2 -13.96 -54.51 -7.52
N ASN A 3 -13.62 -54.39 -8.78
CA ASN A 3 -12.96 -53.18 -9.33
C ASN A 3 -13.88 -51.97 -9.47
N GLN A 4 -15.17 -52.17 -9.76
CA GLN A 4 -16.14 -51.07 -9.84
C GLN A 4 -16.46 -50.45 -8.48
N GLN A 5 -16.47 -51.24 -7.41
CA GLN A 5 -16.66 -50.73 -6.04
C GLN A 5 -15.48 -49.88 -5.55
N LYS A 6 -14.22 -50.25 -5.90
CA LYS A 6 -13.04 -49.43 -5.58
C LYS A 6 -13.06 -48.05 -6.27
N GLY A 7 -13.53 -48.00 -7.53
CA GLY A 7 -13.68 -46.74 -8.26
C GLY A 7 -14.73 -45.81 -7.64
N LYS A 8 -15.88 -46.34 -7.23
CA LYS A 8 -16.93 -45.55 -6.57
C LYS A 8 -16.49 -44.99 -5.21
N LYS A 9 -15.78 -45.78 -4.39
CA LYS A 9 -15.23 -45.30 -3.10
C LYS A 9 -14.19 -44.19 -3.26
N ARG A 10 -13.29 -44.27 -4.26
CA ARG A 10 -12.34 -43.22 -4.58
C ARG A 10 -13.02 -41.92 -5.02
N LYS A 11 -14.05 -41.99 -5.87
CA LYS A 11 -14.82 -40.81 -6.29
C LYS A 11 -15.56 -40.17 -5.11
N ALA A 12 -16.19 -40.97 -4.25
CA ALA A 12 -16.84 -40.46 -3.04
C ALA A 12 -15.85 -39.77 -2.09
N PHE A 13 -14.66 -40.34 -1.88
CA PHE A 13 -13.61 -39.77 -1.07
C PHE A 13 -13.15 -38.40 -1.63
N LEU A 14 -12.89 -38.31 -2.94
CA LEU A 14 -12.52 -37.07 -3.59
C LEU A 14 -13.59 -35.99 -3.44
N LEU A 15 -14.88 -36.35 -3.60
CA LEU A 15 -15.99 -35.41 -3.41
C LEU A 15 -16.04 -34.88 -1.97
N ILE A 16 -15.93 -35.77 -0.97
CA ILE A 16 -15.93 -35.36 0.44
C ILE A 16 -14.77 -34.43 0.75
N THR A 17 -13.55 -34.76 0.27
CA THR A 17 -12.38 -33.93 0.47
C THR A 17 -12.55 -32.55 -0.18
N PHE A 18 -13.12 -32.51 -1.39
CA PHE A 18 -13.40 -31.26 -2.09
C PHE A 18 -14.42 -30.39 -1.34
N PHE A 19 -15.49 -30.99 -0.83
CA PHE A 19 -16.50 -30.31 0.00
C PHE A 19 -15.88 -29.73 1.28
N LEU A 20 -15.04 -30.51 1.98
CA LEU A 20 -14.35 -30.04 3.18
C LEU A 20 -13.41 -28.85 2.89
N LEU A 21 -12.69 -28.89 1.77
CA LEU A 21 -11.85 -27.77 1.33
C LEU A 21 -12.67 -26.52 1.05
N ILE A 22 -13.76 -26.63 0.29
CA ILE A 22 -14.64 -25.48 0.01
C ILE A 22 -15.20 -24.91 1.32
N THR A 23 -15.71 -25.74 2.21
CA THR A 23 -16.27 -25.29 3.50
C THR A 23 -15.21 -24.58 4.34
N SER A 24 -13.99 -25.10 4.38
CA SER A 24 -12.87 -24.48 5.10
C SER A 24 -12.51 -23.08 4.53
N ILE A 25 -12.45 -22.96 3.20
CA ILE A 25 -12.14 -21.69 2.52
C ILE A 25 -13.27 -20.68 2.78
N THR A 26 -14.52 -21.09 2.60
CA THR A 26 -15.70 -20.24 2.79
C THR A 26 -15.78 -19.72 4.22
N SER A 27 -15.61 -20.60 5.21
CA SER A 27 -15.60 -20.23 6.63
C SER A 27 -14.57 -19.15 6.93
N LYS A 28 -13.34 -19.26 6.41
CA LYS A 28 -12.29 -18.25 6.60
C LYS A 28 -12.58 -16.94 5.88
N THR A 29 -13.22 -16.98 4.72
CA THR A 29 -13.57 -15.78 3.95
C THR A 29 -14.56 -14.88 4.69
N PHE A 30 -15.48 -15.44 5.45
CA PHE A 30 -16.44 -14.73 6.29
C PHE A 30 -15.91 -14.38 7.69
N LYS A 31 -14.75 -14.92 8.09
CA LYS A 31 -14.10 -14.55 9.35
C LYS A 31 -13.78 -13.05 9.34
N ARG A 32 -13.95 -12.39 10.49
CA ARG A 32 -13.63 -10.98 10.66
C ARG A 32 -12.13 -10.76 10.82
N VAL A 33 -11.64 -9.77 10.11
CA VAL A 33 -10.26 -9.27 10.21
C VAL A 33 -10.19 -8.29 11.37
N HIS A 34 -9.23 -8.46 12.25
CA HIS A 34 -8.89 -7.56 13.34
C HIS A 34 -7.56 -6.87 13.08
N PHE A 35 -7.17 -5.90 13.90
CA PHE A 35 -5.90 -5.18 13.80
C PHE A 35 -4.68 -6.13 13.74
N GLN A 36 -4.69 -7.15 14.59
CA GLN A 36 -3.61 -8.16 14.66
C GLN A 36 -3.48 -9.04 13.41
N ASP A 37 -4.51 -9.08 12.57
CA ASP A 37 -4.53 -9.85 11.32
C ASP A 37 -3.98 -9.03 10.13
N ILE A 38 -3.44 -7.82 10.38
CA ILE A 38 -2.85 -6.96 9.35
C ILE A 38 -1.34 -7.11 9.36
N SER A 39 -0.76 -7.41 8.20
CA SER A 39 0.68 -7.47 8.01
C SER A 39 1.13 -6.39 7.03
N ILE A 40 2.05 -5.52 7.45
CA ILE A 40 2.61 -4.43 6.65
C ILE A 40 4.01 -4.82 6.19
N PHE A 41 4.32 -4.57 4.92
CA PHE A 41 5.61 -4.86 4.28
C PHE A 41 6.09 -3.68 3.45
N GLY A 42 7.40 -3.52 3.36
CA GLY A 42 8.05 -2.57 2.44
C GLY A 42 8.35 -1.20 3.03
N SER A 43 7.91 -0.92 4.26
CA SER A 43 8.28 0.29 4.99
C SER A 43 8.03 0.11 6.48
N GLU A 44 8.99 0.52 7.30
CA GLU A 44 8.88 0.58 8.76
C GLU A 44 8.35 1.94 9.25
N LEU A 45 8.12 2.87 8.33
CA LEU A 45 7.66 4.23 8.66
C LEU A 45 6.19 4.29 9.06
N PHE A 46 5.42 3.24 8.79
CA PHE A 46 3.97 3.24 8.97
C PHE A 46 3.54 2.13 9.91
N SER A 47 2.80 2.51 10.93
CA SER A 47 2.12 1.60 11.87
C SER A 47 0.79 1.12 11.31
N ILE A 48 0.19 0.11 11.95
CA ILE A 48 -1.18 -0.34 11.63
C ILE A 48 -2.19 0.81 11.87
N ASP A 49 -1.98 1.61 12.92
CA ASP A 49 -2.82 2.76 13.21
C ASP A 49 -2.77 3.82 12.10
N ASP A 50 -1.60 4.08 11.52
CA ASP A 50 -1.48 4.98 10.36
C ASP A 50 -2.28 4.45 9.17
N ILE A 51 -2.27 3.15 8.93
CA ILE A 51 -3.04 2.52 7.85
C ILE A 51 -4.53 2.67 8.08
N VAL A 52 -5.01 2.37 9.26
CA VAL A 52 -6.45 2.43 9.58
C VAL A 52 -6.95 3.87 9.58
N THR A 53 -6.21 4.79 10.20
CA THR A 53 -6.59 6.22 10.27
C THR A 53 -6.61 6.89 8.89
N ASN A 54 -5.73 6.46 7.97
CA ASN A 54 -5.62 7.03 6.62
C ASN A 54 -6.39 6.25 5.55
N SER A 55 -7.25 5.33 5.94
CA SER A 55 -8.12 4.56 5.04
C SER A 55 -9.52 4.40 5.62
N SER A 56 -10.45 3.95 4.79
CA SER A 56 -11.82 3.60 5.21
C SER A 56 -11.94 2.16 5.76
N LEU A 57 -10.86 1.60 6.28
CA LEU A 57 -10.86 0.29 6.92
C LEU A 57 -11.56 0.36 8.27
N ASN A 58 -12.81 -0.11 8.32
CA ASN A 58 -13.57 -0.27 9.57
C ASN A 58 -13.34 -1.68 10.11
N LEU A 59 -12.53 -1.82 11.15
CA LEU A 59 -12.25 -3.08 11.80
C LEU A 59 -13.01 -3.22 13.13
N PRO A 60 -13.54 -4.40 13.45
CA PRO A 60 -13.43 -5.67 12.72
C PRO A 60 -14.44 -5.82 11.57
N THR A 61 -13.99 -6.26 10.40
CA THR A 61 -14.85 -6.48 9.22
C THR A 61 -14.60 -7.85 8.58
N PRO A 62 -15.62 -8.54 8.02
CA PRO A 62 -15.39 -9.79 7.30
C PRO A 62 -14.43 -9.59 6.14
N LEU A 63 -13.51 -10.56 5.94
CA LEU A 63 -12.43 -10.45 4.95
C LEU A 63 -12.96 -10.17 3.53
N ILE A 64 -14.12 -10.79 3.19
CA ILE A 64 -14.72 -10.62 1.86
C ILE A 64 -15.19 -9.18 1.58
N PHE A 65 -15.59 -8.43 2.62
CA PHE A 65 -16.12 -7.06 2.46
C PHE A 65 -15.03 -5.98 2.47
N VAL A 66 -13.78 -6.33 2.72
CA VAL A 66 -12.67 -5.36 2.62
C VAL A 66 -12.53 -4.88 1.18
N LYS A 67 -12.71 -3.60 0.93
CA LYS A 67 -12.61 -2.98 -0.40
C LYS A 67 -11.13 -2.68 -0.74
N THR A 68 -10.35 -3.72 -1.05
CA THR A 68 -8.89 -3.62 -1.22
C THR A 68 -8.45 -2.52 -2.18
N LYS A 69 -9.07 -2.40 -3.36
CA LYS A 69 -8.73 -1.38 -4.36
C LYS A 69 -9.01 0.04 -3.90
N PHE A 70 -10.08 0.22 -3.15
CA PHE A 70 -10.42 1.52 -2.58
C PHE A 70 -9.41 1.91 -1.49
N THR A 71 -9.11 0.98 -0.59
CA THR A 71 -8.08 1.14 0.45
C THR A 71 -6.69 1.44 -0.16
N GLU A 72 -6.29 0.75 -1.25
CA GLU A 72 -5.05 1.05 -1.98
C GLU A 72 -5.00 2.51 -2.43
N LYS A 73 -6.08 3.01 -3.02
CA LYS A 73 -6.18 4.39 -3.52
C LYS A 73 -6.10 5.42 -2.39
N GLU A 74 -6.83 5.18 -1.29
CA GLU A 74 -6.81 6.06 -0.13
C GLU A 74 -5.41 6.12 0.50
N LEU A 75 -4.80 4.99 0.81
CA LEU A 75 -3.48 4.93 1.39
C LEU A 75 -2.42 5.56 0.49
N LYS A 76 -2.49 5.32 -0.82
CA LYS A 76 -1.57 5.93 -1.77
C LYS A 76 -1.62 7.45 -1.73
N ASN A 77 -2.83 8.03 -1.65
CA ASN A 77 -3.03 9.47 -1.67
C ASN A 77 -2.74 10.11 -0.31
N ASN A 78 -3.29 9.54 0.77
CA ASN A 78 -3.22 10.14 2.10
C ASN A 78 -1.83 10.03 2.72
N LEU A 79 -1.10 8.94 2.43
CA LEU A 79 0.26 8.72 2.93
C LEU A 79 1.35 9.08 1.91
N SER A 80 1.00 9.72 0.79
CA SER A 80 1.95 10.11 -0.28
C SER A 80 2.82 8.96 -0.78
N LEU A 81 2.29 7.75 -0.87
CA LEU A 81 3.04 6.56 -1.27
C LEU A 81 3.22 6.46 -2.79
N LYS A 82 4.34 5.89 -3.23
CA LYS A 82 4.58 5.60 -4.65
C LYS A 82 3.67 4.51 -5.16
N ASN A 83 3.54 3.44 -4.38
CA ASN A 83 2.64 2.33 -4.69
C ASN A 83 2.12 1.68 -3.40
N VAL A 84 0.91 1.13 -3.47
CA VAL A 84 0.27 0.35 -2.41
C VAL A 84 -0.39 -0.86 -3.03
N SER A 85 -0.26 -2.00 -2.39
CA SER A 85 -1.00 -3.22 -2.74
C SER A 85 -1.62 -3.80 -1.48
N VAL A 86 -2.94 -3.98 -1.49
CA VAL A 86 -3.72 -4.60 -0.41
C VAL A 86 -4.29 -5.91 -0.91
N SER A 87 -3.94 -7.00 -0.26
CA SER A 87 -4.42 -8.34 -0.61
C SER A 87 -5.06 -9.03 0.58
N ARG A 88 -6.17 -9.72 0.31
CA ARG A 88 -6.81 -10.61 1.26
C ARG A 88 -6.04 -11.92 1.29
N GLN A 89 -5.76 -12.45 2.48
CA GLN A 89 -5.08 -13.72 2.66
C GLN A 89 -5.96 -14.68 3.46
N ILE A 90 -6.03 -15.91 2.98
CA ILE A 90 -6.69 -17.02 3.68
C ILE A 90 -5.68 -17.77 4.55
N PHE A 91 -4.43 -17.87 4.07
CA PHE A 91 -3.31 -18.49 4.76
C PHE A 91 -2.01 -17.66 4.58
N PRO A 92 -1.44 -17.10 5.66
CA PRO A 92 -2.09 -16.86 6.95
C PRO A 92 -3.32 -15.98 6.79
N PHE A 93 -4.31 -16.12 7.67
CA PHE A 93 -5.53 -15.32 7.58
C PHE A 93 -5.26 -13.85 7.86
N GLY A 94 -5.85 -12.95 7.04
CA GLY A 94 -5.77 -11.51 7.28
C GLY A 94 -5.62 -10.64 6.03
N LEU A 95 -5.08 -9.45 6.23
CA LEU A 95 -4.74 -8.49 5.17
C LEU A 95 -3.24 -8.33 5.07
N LYS A 96 -2.72 -8.47 3.86
CA LYS A 96 -1.33 -8.16 3.54
C LYS A 96 -1.27 -6.84 2.78
N ILE A 97 -0.60 -5.86 3.38
CA ILE A 97 -0.42 -4.53 2.84
C ILE A 97 1.06 -4.35 2.49
N ARG A 98 1.34 -4.12 1.21
CA ARG A 98 2.68 -3.79 0.74
C ARG A 98 2.74 -2.32 0.38
N LEU A 99 3.69 -1.62 0.98
CA LEU A 99 3.90 -0.20 0.79
C LEU A 99 5.20 0.04 0.03
N LYS A 100 5.18 0.94 -0.95
CA LYS A 100 6.38 1.47 -1.58
C LYS A 100 6.40 2.98 -1.37
N THR A 101 7.33 3.43 -0.55
CA THR A 101 7.56 4.86 -0.28
C THR A 101 8.14 5.57 -1.50
N ARG A 102 8.03 6.90 -1.52
CA ARG A 102 8.72 7.77 -2.47
C ARG A 102 10.09 8.14 -1.92
N THR A 103 11.06 8.29 -2.79
CA THR A 103 12.40 8.78 -2.43
C THR A 103 12.44 10.29 -2.60
N PRO A 104 12.69 11.06 -1.53
CA PRO A 104 12.82 12.51 -1.62
C PRO A 104 14.10 12.89 -2.37
N ILE A 105 14.00 13.90 -3.27
CA ILE A 105 15.14 14.44 -4.00
C ILE A 105 15.23 15.98 -3.93
N ALA A 106 14.16 16.64 -3.50
CA ALA A 106 14.15 18.09 -3.30
C ALA A 106 13.32 18.48 -2.09
N TYR A 107 13.69 19.55 -1.40
CA TYR A 107 12.84 20.19 -0.40
C TYR A 107 11.75 21.01 -1.07
N GLY A 108 10.60 21.14 -0.43
CA GLY A 108 9.57 22.03 -0.92
C GLY A 108 8.42 22.28 0.03
N GLU A 109 7.53 23.14 -0.41
CA GLU A 109 6.38 23.59 0.35
C GLU A 109 5.13 23.45 -0.49
N LYS A 110 4.05 23.03 0.15
CA LYS A 110 2.71 22.97 -0.44
C LYS A 110 1.76 23.81 0.39
N PHE A 111 0.93 24.62 -0.28
CA PHE A 111 -0.16 25.32 0.37
C PHE A 111 -1.43 24.48 0.26
N LEU A 112 -2.03 24.16 1.40
CA LEU A 112 -3.30 23.44 1.49
C LEU A 112 -4.25 24.21 2.40
N LYS A 113 -5.38 24.66 1.85
CA LYS A 113 -6.39 25.47 2.59
C LYS A 113 -5.82 26.71 3.28
N GLY A 114 -4.80 27.34 2.68
CA GLY A 114 -4.15 28.53 3.25
C GLY A 114 -3.01 28.22 4.22
N GLU A 115 -2.83 26.98 4.63
CA GLU A 115 -1.72 26.57 5.50
C GLU A 115 -0.53 26.09 4.68
N LYS A 116 0.66 26.45 5.14
CA LYS A 116 1.94 26.03 4.58
C LYS A 116 2.33 24.68 5.17
N ILE A 117 2.49 23.68 4.32
CA ILE A 117 2.94 22.34 4.68
C ILE A 117 4.34 22.15 4.09
N ASN A 118 5.31 21.87 4.96
CA ASN A 118 6.67 21.53 4.55
C ASN A 118 6.74 20.06 4.15
N GLY A 119 7.64 19.75 3.21
CA GLY A 119 7.83 18.39 2.74
C GLY A 119 8.90 18.30 1.67
N PHE A 120 8.77 17.30 0.82
CA PHE A 120 9.75 16.95 -0.19
C PHE A 120 9.07 16.66 -1.51
N PHE A 121 9.85 16.64 -2.58
CA PHE A 121 9.42 16.15 -3.89
C PHE A 121 10.26 14.96 -4.30
N ASP A 122 9.59 13.97 -4.93
CA ASP A 122 10.28 12.90 -5.62
C ASP A 122 10.61 13.29 -7.07
N GLN A 123 11.32 12.41 -7.78
CA GLN A 123 11.68 12.62 -9.19
C GLN A 123 10.48 12.75 -10.15
N ASP A 124 9.31 12.24 -9.74
CA ASP A 124 8.07 12.32 -10.53
C ASP A 124 7.28 13.61 -10.22
N GLY A 125 7.85 14.52 -9.39
CA GLY A 125 7.25 15.80 -8.99
C GLY A 125 6.10 15.66 -7.97
N TYR A 126 5.94 14.51 -7.34
CA TYR A 126 4.94 14.32 -6.29
C TYR A 126 5.43 14.84 -4.94
N PHE A 127 4.53 15.52 -4.24
CA PHE A 127 4.80 16.03 -2.90
C PHE A 127 4.73 14.89 -1.87
N ILE A 128 5.73 14.83 -1.00
CA ILE A 128 5.84 13.91 0.13
C ILE A 128 5.76 14.76 1.40
N ASN A 129 4.76 14.53 2.24
CA ASN A 129 4.68 15.20 3.53
C ASN A 129 5.88 14.80 4.40
N GLU A 130 6.48 15.77 5.09
CA GLU A 130 7.65 15.55 5.96
C GLU A 130 7.40 14.44 6.99
N LYS A 131 6.18 14.34 7.53
CA LYS A 131 5.77 13.28 8.46
C LYS A 131 5.99 11.86 7.92
N TYR A 132 5.90 11.68 6.59
CA TYR A 132 5.97 10.38 5.91
C TYR A 132 7.27 10.16 5.15
N SER A 133 8.31 10.90 5.50
CA SER A 133 9.62 10.84 4.86
C SER A 133 10.66 10.17 5.74
N ASP A 134 11.49 9.32 5.14
CA ASP A 134 12.63 8.73 5.83
C ASP A 134 13.73 9.77 6.04
N LYS A 135 13.98 10.12 7.30
CA LYS A 135 14.98 11.13 7.69
C LYS A 135 16.43 10.78 7.29
N LYS A 136 16.71 9.50 7.05
CA LYS A 136 18.07 9.05 6.66
C LYS A 136 18.50 9.59 5.29
N ASN A 137 17.57 9.77 4.37
CA ASN A 137 17.84 10.19 3.00
C ASN A 137 17.80 11.72 2.80
N ILE A 138 17.39 12.47 3.81
CA ILE A 138 17.13 13.93 3.71
C ILE A 138 18.41 14.76 3.78
N LYS A 139 19.44 14.31 4.51
CA LYS A 139 20.65 15.10 4.81
C LYS A 139 21.49 15.54 3.59
N LYS A 140 21.21 15.03 2.40
CA LYS A 140 21.98 15.29 1.17
C LYS A 140 21.20 16.10 0.12
N LEU A 141 20.01 16.63 0.46
CA LEU A 141 19.20 17.35 -0.53
C LEU A 141 19.66 18.80 -0.63
N SER A 142 20.10 19.22 -1.82
CA SER A 142 20.50 20.59 -2.14
C SER A 142 19.41 21.42 -2.82
N ILE A 143 18.47 20.76 -3.47
CA ILE A 143 17.43 21.41 -4.28
C ILE A 143 16.27 21.88 -3.40
N ARG A 144 15.81 23.12 -3.62
CA ARG A 144 14.61 23.68 -2.98
C ARG A 144 13.61 24.13 -4.02
N VAL A 145 12.34 23.77 -3.85
CA VAL A 145 11.24 24.09 -4.75
C VAL A 145 10.25 25.01 -4.03
N PHE A 146 9.99 26.18 -4.61
CA PHE A 146 9.06 27.17 -4.11
C PHE A 146 7.89 27.37 -5.08
N GLY A 147 6.74 27.78 -4.57
CA GLY A 147 5.58 28.12 -5.39
C GLY A 147 4.95 26.95 -6.15
N TRP A 148 5.18 25.71 -5.70
CA TRP A 148 4.66 24.53 -6.37
C TRP A 148 3.12 24.47 -6.33
N LYS A 149 2.56 24.08 -7.48
CA LYS A 149 1.13 23.74 -7.65
C LYS A 149 1.04 22.44 -8.45
N GLU A 150 -0.02 21.65 -8.20
CA GLU A 150 -0.21 20.35 -8.86
C GLU A 150 -0.12 20.42 -10.38
N LYS A 151 -0.61 21.49 -11.00
CA LYS A 151 -0.54 21.72 -12.45
C LYS A 151 0.90 21.78 -13.00
N PHE A 152 1.90 22.06 -12.16
CA PHE A 152 3.31 22.14 -12.54
C PHE A 152 4.08 20.86 -12.27
N ARG A 153 3.42 19.79 -11.84
CA ARG A 153 4.06 18.52 -11.47
C ARG A 153 4.95 17.96 -12.58
N GLU A 154 4.42 17.89 -13.82
CA GLU A 154 5.17 17.36 -14.96
C GLU A 154 6.39 18.19 -15.32
N THR A 155 6.25 19.53 -15.25
CA THR A 155 7.38 20.46 -15.48
C THR A 155 8.45 20.28 -14.42
N LEU A 156 8.05 20.20 -13.14
CA LEU A 156 8.96 19.92 -12.03
C LEU A 156 9.69 18.58 -12.22
N SER A 157 8.96 17.52 -12.57
CA SER A 157 9.56 16.20 -12.85
C SER A 157 10.63 16.28 -13.94
N LYS A 158 10.38 16.99 -15.03
CA LYS A 158 11.38 17.18 -16.11
C LYS A 158 12.64 17.90 -15.60
N ILE A 159 12.48 18.96 -14.81
CA ILE A 159 13.60 19.73 -14.24
C ILE A 159 14.43 18.86 -13.30
N LEU A 160 13.77 18.16 -12.37
CA LEU A 160 14.43 17.31 -11.38
C LEU A 160 15.18 16.13 -12.03
N ASN A 161 14.60 15.52 -13.07
CA ASN A 161 15.26 14.46 -13.83
C ASN A 161 16.45 14.99 -14.64
N PHE A 162 16.36 16.20 -15.22
CA PHE A 162 17.46 16.83 -15.92
C PHE A 162 18.64 17.10 -14.99
N GLN A 163 18.40 17.66 -13.81
CA GLN A 163 19.44 17.94 -12.81
C GLN A 163 20.15 16.65 -12.34
N LYS A 164 19.39 15.59 -12.09
CA LYS A 164 19.95 14.30 -11.68
C LYS A 164 20.85 13.67 -12.74
N ASN A 165 20.49 13.80 -14.02
CA ASN A 165 21.26 13.20 -15.11
C ASN A 165 22.52 13.96 -15.49
N ASN A 166 22.59 15.24 -15.12
CA ASN A 166 23.73 16.08 -15.50
C ASN A 166 24.75 16.29 -14.39
N ASP A 167 24.56 15.65 -13.19
CA ASP A 167 25.46 15.75 -12.01
C ASP A 167 26.18 17.11 -11.94
N VAL A 168 25.43 18.21 -12.10
CA VAL A 168 25.98 19.56 -11.99
C VAL A 168 26.15 19.82 -10.51
N GLU A 169 27.30 19.44 -9.97
CA GLU A 169 27.81 20.01 -8.72
C GLU A 169 28.01 21.50 -8.91
N PHE A 170 27.23 22.32 -8.20
CA PHE A 170 27.49 23.74 -8.01
C PHE A 170 28.18 23.94 -6.67
#